data_7a2d2f2811605a9141335fab3f96134c
#
_entry.id   7a2d2f2811605a9141335fab3f96134c
#
_cell.length_a   1.000
_cell.length_b   1.000
_cell.length_c   1.000
_cell.angle_alpha   90.00
_cell.angle_beta   90.00
_cell.angle_gamma   90.00
#
_symmetry.space_group_name_H-M   'P 1'
#
loop_
_entity.id
_entity.type
_entity.pdbx_description
1 polymer ?
#
loop_
_entity_poly.entity_id
_entity_poly.type
_entity_poly.pdbx_seq_one_letter_code
_entity_poly.pdbx_strand_id
1 'polypeptide(L)'
;MNRRHFLALGTAAALPAQTQSPRFIKSITSIIFPSQMPVTEKFRQAKNAGFDAIELRFGEEISPSLSADEVKRIGDAAHQSGLQIASMWMGGAFRSSPINSPDPAVRAKSLEGLKQGLEFAKHLNCGATLLYLCRLGEGPKLQFGYEDTWNRVSEELPKAIPWAEEAKVCLTVENVWNKFILSPMEMRTFLDQFHSPWIQSHFDVGNVMQYGYPQDWILTLGPRIKRVHLKDYKLAKGYEQGKFADLLEGDVDWKAVMAAFVKIGYRGFMSPEIGHDANDPDKPRKVSDAFDKILAMA
;
A
#
# COMPACT_ATOMS: atom_id res chain seq x y z
N MET A 1 -73.52 -12.25 -18.69
CA MET A 1 -72.25 -12.50 -19.37
C MET A 1 -71.12 -12.11 -18.44
N ASN A 2 -70.54 -13.08 -17.75
CA ASN A 2 -69.45 -12.89 -16.76
C ASN A 2 -68.09 -13.08 -17.43
N ARG A 3 -67.25 -12.02 -17.46
CA ARG A 3 -65.85 -12.13 -17.79
C ARG A 3 -65.02 -12.02 -16.52
N ARG A 4 -64.52 -13.14 -16.02
CA ARG A 4 -63.50 -13.21 -14.95
C ARG A 4 -62.14 -13.00 -15.64
N HIS A 5 -61.44 -11.91 -15.22
CA HIS A 5 -60.03 -11.71 -15.56
C HIS A 5 -59.19 -12.45 -14.51
N PHE A 6 -58.43 -13.44 -14.95
CA PHE A 6 -57.39 -14.07 -14.19
C PHE A 6 -56.12 -13.20 -14.30
N LEU A 7 -55.73 -12.59 -13.21
CA LEU A 7 -54.41 -11.95 -13.04
C LEU A 7 -53.46 -13.07 -12.61
N ALA A 8 -52.57 -13.46 -13.51
CA ALA A 8 -51.44 -14.34 -13.15
C ALA A 8 -50.33 -13.45 -12.53
N LEU A 9 -50.15 -13.53 -11.21
CA LEU A 9 -49.00 -12.96 -10.50
C LEU A 9 -47.79 -13.86 -10.78
N GLY A 10 -46.94 -13.40 -11.72
CA GLY A 10 -45.63 -13.98 -11.93
C GLY A 10 -44.70 -13.60 -10.77
N THR A 11 -44.38 -14.53 -9.88
CA THR A 11 -43.32 -14.37 -8.89
C THR A 11 -41.98 -14.40 -9.61
N ALA A 12 -41.39 -13.24 -9.86
CA ALA A 12 -40.00 -13.14 -10.25
C ALA A 12 -39.13 -13.65 -9.10
N ALA A 13 -38.60 -14.85 -9.21
CA ALA A 13 -37.57 -15.35 -8.30
C ALA A 13 -36.32 -14.46 -8.47
N ALA A 14 -36.03 -13.66 -7.46
CA ALA A 14 -34.77 -12.93 -7.36
C ALA A 14 -33.62 -13.96 -7.29
N LEU A 15 -32.80 -14.02 -8.31
CA LEU A 15 -31.56 -14.78 -8.29
C LEU A 15 -30.71 -14.24 -7.12
N PRO A 16 -30.16 -15.12 -6.26
CA PRO A 16 -29.26 -14.68 -5.22
C PRO A 16 -28.08 -13.95 -5.87
N ALA A 17 -27.81 -12.73 -5.45
CA ALA A 17 -26.61 -12.01 -5.84
C ALA A 17 -25.40 -12.90 -5.51
N GLN A 18 -24.70 -13.36 -6.54
CA GLN A 18 -23.42 -14.02 -6.36
C GLN A 18 -22.48 -13.02 -5.72
N THR A 19 -22.27 -13.14 -4.42
CA THR A 19 -21.19 -12.45 -3.72
C THR A 19 -19.89 -12.98 -4.30
N GLN A 20 -19.31 -12.22 -5.23
CA GLN A 20 -17.99 -12.56 -5.74
C GLN A 20 -17.02 -12.56 -4.57
N SER A 21 -16.39 -13.71 -4.32
CA SER A 21 -15.38 -13.85 -3.28
C SER A 21 -14.30 -12.77 -3.41
N PRO A 22 -13.83 -12.17 -2.32
CA PRO A 22 -12.75 -11.19 -2.37
C PRO A 22 -11.53 -11.82 -3.02
N ARG A 23 -10.93 -11.11 -4.00
CA ARG A 23 -9.71 -11.55 -4.65
C ARG A 23 -8.53 -10.78 -4.10
N PHE A 24 -7.74 -11.42 -3.29
CA PHE A 24 -6.45 -10.90 -2.82
C PHE A 24 -5.35 -11.36 -3.79
N ILE A 25 -4.51 -10.42 -4.23
CA ILE A 25 -3.37 -10.72 -5.11
C ILE A 25 -2.12 -10.77 -4.25
N LYS A 26 -1.45 -11.92 -4.27
CA LYS A 26 -0.28 -12.20 -3.46
C LYS A 26 0.94 -11.46 -4.02
N SER A 27 1.41 -10.45 -3.32
CA SER A 27 2.57 -9.63 -3.68
C SER A 27 3.65 -9.71 -2.60
N ILE A 28 4.83 -9.20 -2.90
CA ILE A 28 5.97 -9.08 -1.97
C ILE A 28 6.67 -7.74 -2.19
N THR A 29 7.23 -7.14 -1.14
CA THR A 29 8.11 -5.98 -1.29
C THR A 29 9.52 -6.40 -1.67
N SER A 30 10.18 -5.62 -2.53
CA SER A 30 11.55 -5.94 -3.02
C SER A 30 12.62 -5.89 -1.92
N ILE A 31 12.32 -5.34 -0.73
CA ILE A 31 13.26 -5.26 0.39
C ILE A 31 13.63 -6.62 0.99
N ILE A 32 12.86 -7.67 0.70
CA ILE A 32 13.17 -9.03 1.14
C ILE A 32 14.41 -9.59 0.44
N PHE A 33 14.80 -9.02 -0.68
CA PHE A 33 15.98 -9.42 -1.45
C PHE A 33 17.17 -8.51 -1.16
N PRO A 34 18.42 -9.00 -1.33
CA PRO A 34 19.59 -8.15 -1.24
C PRO A 34 19.47 -6.89 -2.12
N SER A 35 19.89 -5.74 -1.61
CA SER A 35 19.78 -4.47 -2.34
C SER A 35 20.51 -4.49 -3.68
N GLN A 36 21.72 -5.12 -3.71
CA GLN A 36 22.57 -5.26 -4.90
C GLN A 36 22.08 -6.31 -5.90
N MET A 37 21.07 -7.12 -5.57
CA MET A 37 20.55 -8.14 -6.48
C MET A 37 19.91 -7.47 -7.71
N PRO A 38 20.25 -7.92 -8.94
CA PRO A 38 19.60 -7.41 -10.15
C PRO A 38 18.08 -7.55 -10.08
N VAL A 39 17.34 -6.54 -10.56
CA VAL A 39 15.88 -6.50 -10.45
C VAL A 39 15.22 -7.72 -11.14
N THR A 40 15.77 -8.18 -12.26
CA THR A 40 15.28 -9.37 -12.98
C THR A 40 15.45 -10.65 -12.17
N GLU A 41 16.51 -10.73 -11.36
CA GLU A 41 16.74 -11.87 -10.45
C GLU A 41 15.76 -11.81 -9.26
N LYS A 42 15.44 -10.60 -8.74
CA LYS A 42 14.37 -10.41 -7.74
C LYS A 42 13.03 -10.93 -8.29
N PHE A 43 12.71 -10.64 -9.57
CA PHE A 43 11.49 -11.14 -10.21
C PHE A 43 11.45 -12.66 -10.26
N ARG A 44 12.54 -13.28 -10.71
CA ARG A 44 12.64 -14.73 -10.77
C ARG A 44 12.47 -15.38 -9.38
N GLN A 45 13.12 -14.84 -8.36
CA GLN A 45 13.02 -15.37 -7.00
C GLN A 45 11.63 -15.15 -6.39
N ALA A 46 11.01 -13.98 -6.58
CA ALA A 46 9.65 -13.71 -6.13
C ALA A 46 8.65 -14.71 -6.76
N LYS A 47 8.76 -14.93 -8.08
CA LYS A 47 7.88 -15.89 -8.78
C LYS A 47 8.10 -17.33 -8.29
N ASN A 48 9.35 -17.75 -8.14
CA ASN A 48 9.68 -19.08 -7.63
C ASN A 48 9.21 -19.28 -6.18
N ALA A 49 9.16 -18.22 -5.38
CA ALA A 49 8.60 -18.25 -4.03
C ALA A 49 7.06 -18.32 -4.00
N GLY A 50 6.39 -18.14 -5.14
CA GLY A 50 4.92 -18.26 -5.28
C GLY A 50 4.16 -16.95 -5.19
N PHE A 51 4.82 -15.81 -5.44
CA PHE A 51 4.15 -14.52 -5.55
C PHE A 51 3.65 -14.24 -6.96
N ASP A 52 2.58 -13.42 -7.08
CA ASP A 52 1.99 -12.99 -8.33
C ASP A 52 2.34 -11.53 -8.67
N ALA A 53 2.89 -10.81 -7.70
CA ALA A 53 3.27 -9.42 -7.86
C ALA A 53 4.45 -9.04 -6.96
N ILE A 54 5.06 -7.89 -7.26
CA ILE A 54 6.16 -7.31 -6.48
C ILE A 54 5.98 -5.79 -6.37
N GLU A 55 6.36 -5.22 -5.22
CA GLU A 55 6.54 -3.79 -5.04
C GLU A 55 8.00 -3.42 -5.27
N LEU A 56 8.25 -2.36 -6.05
CA LEU A 56 9.57 -1.82 -6.34
C LEU A 56 9.78 -0.49 -5.61
N ARG A 57 11.04 0.00 -5.59
CA ARG A 57 11.40 1.24 -4.90
C ARG A 57 12.02 2.25 -5.84
N PHE A 58 11.43 3.46 -5.87
CA PHE A 58 12.02 4.62 -6.55
C PHE A 58 13.27 5.09 -5.78
N GLY A 59 14.35 5.27 -6.51
CA GLY A 59 15.67 5.58 -5.94
C GLY A 59 16.53 4.36 -5.60
N GLU A 60 15.99 3.16 -5.82
CA GLU A 60 16.67 1.88 -5.62
C GLU A 60 16.61 1.04 -6.92
N GLU A 61 15.65 0.11 -7.04
CA GLU A 61 15.45 -0.65 -8.28
C GLU A 61 15.10 0.25 -9.47
N ILE A 62 14.40 1.35 -9.21
CA ILE A 62 13.99 2.32 -10.22
C ILE A 62 14.75 3.63 -9.96
N SER A 63 15.96 3.73 -10.53
CA SER A 63 16.77 4.94 -10.40
C SER A 63 16.12 6.14 -11.10
N PRO A 64 16.11 7.33 -10.48
CA PRO A 64 15.64 8.56 -11.13
C PRO A 64 16.39 8.93 -12.42
N SER A 65 17.58 8.37 -12.65
CA SER A 65 18.39 8.61 -13.85
C SER A 65 18.00 7.73 -15.05
N LEU A 66 17.10 6.76 -14.86
CA LEU A 66 16.64 5.91 -15.96
C LEU A 66 15.79 6.69 -16.96
N SER A 67 15.91 6.33 -18.23
CA SER A 67 14.98 6.77 -19.26
C SER A 67 13.64 6.04 -19.17
N ALA A 68 12.59 6.59 -19.75
CA ALA A 68 11.27 5.97 -19.84
C ALA A 68 11.33 4.57 -20.48
N ASP A 69 12.15 4.38 -21.50
CA ASP A 69 12.33 3.09 -22.18
C ASP A 69 13.02 2.06 -21.29
N GLU A 70 13.98 2.48 -20.45
CA GLU A 70 14.61 1.57 -19.47
C GLU A 70 13.62 1.14 -18.39
N VAL A 71 12.83 2.07 -17.88
CA VAL A 71 11.76 1.76 -16.91
C VAL A 71 10.72 0.82 -17.53
N LYS A 72 10.32 1.07 -18.78
CA LYS A 72 9.40 0.19 -19.49
C LYS A 72 9.97 -1.22 -19.63
N ARG A 73 11.26 -1.37 -19.99
CA ARG A 73 11.90 -2.71 -20.07
C ARG A 73 11.88 -3.45 -18.73
N ILE A 74 11.99 -2.73 -17.59
CA ILE A 74 11.84 -3.34 -16.27
C ILE A 74 10.42 -3.87 -16.07
N GLY A 75 9.41 -3.09 -16.42
CA GLY A 75 8.00 -3.53 -16.36
C GLY A 75 7.72 -4.74 -17.25
N ASP A 76 8.24 -4.71 -18.49
CA ASP A 76 8.12 -5.83 -19.44
C ASP A 76 8.81 -7.11 -18.91
N ALA A 77 9.97 -6.98 -18.26
CA ALA A 77 10.68 -8.11 -17.65
C ALA A 77 9.92 -8.71 -16.45
N ALA A 78 9.28 -7.88 -15.63
CA ALA A 78 8.41 -8.37 -14.57
C ALA A 78 7.24 -9.19 -15.14
N HIS A 79 6.56 -8.65 -16.16
CA HIS A 79 5.46 -9.32 -16.84
C HIS A 79 5.90 -10.65 -17.48
N GLN A 80 7.04 -10.68 -18.18
CA GLN A 80 7.62 -11.90 -18.77
C GLN A 80 7.96 -12.95 -17.70
N SER A 81 8.29 -12.52 -16.49
CA SER A 81 8.49 -13.40 -15.33
C SER A 81 7.17 -13.87 -14.70
N GLY A 82 6.03 -13.47 -15.23
CA GLY A 82 4.70 -13.78 -14.70
C GLY A 82 4.33 -12.98 -13.43
N LEU A 83 4.93 -11.80 -13.24
CA LEU A 83 4.64 -10.90 -12.12
C LEU A 83 3.97 -9.61 -12.60
N GLN A 84 3.08 -9.07 -11.75
CA GLN A 84 2.60 -7.70 -11.84
C GLN A 84 3.45 -6.79 -10.94
N ILE A 85 3.50 -5.49 -11.25
CA ILE A 85 4.04 -4.51 -10.31
C ILE A 85 2.88 -4.00 -9.45
N ALA A 86 2.91 -4.34 -8.16
CA ALA A 86 1.82 -4.01 -7.22
C ALA A 86 1.75 -2.53 -6.89
N SER A 87 2.90 -1.95 -6.63
CA SER A 87 3.11 -0.55 -6.22
C SER A 87 4.56 -0.16 -6.40
N MET A 88 4.82 1.15 -6.37
CA MET A 88 6.17 1.69 -6.32
C MET A 88 6.33 2.61 -5.10
N TRP A 89 7.23 2.26 -4.20
CA TRP A 89 7.54 3.06 -3.02
C TRP A 89 8.32 4.32 -3.39
N MET A 90 7.82 5.49 -2.95
CA MET A 90 8.34 6.80 -3.30
C MET A 90 9.20 7.45 -2.20
N GLY A 91 9.57 6.72 -1.16
CA GLY A 91 10.30 7.29 -0.01
C GLY A 91 11.61 7.97 -0.37
N GLY A 92 12.28 7.55 -1.46
CA GLY A 92 13.47 8.21 -1.97
C GLY A 92 13.24 9.67 -2.40
N ALA A 93 12.07 9.99 -2.98
CA ALA A 93 11.72 11.34 -3.42
C ALA A 93 11.52 12.31 -2.25
N PHE A 94 11.00 11.82 -1.11
CA PHE A 94 10.63 12.66 0.04
C PHE A 94 11.71 12.77 1.12
N ARG A 95 12.72 11.91 1.14
CA ARG A 95 13.78 11.93 2.18
C ARG A 95 14.65 13.17 2.09
N SER A 96 15.08 13.54 0.89
CA SER A 96 15.96 14.69 0.64
C SER A 96 15.20 16.00 0.46
N SER A 97 13.93 15.92 0.08
CA SER A 97 13.07 17.06 -0.20
C SER A 97 11.69 16.82 0.43
N PRO A 98 11.53 17.06 1.76
CA PRO A 98 10.27 16.77 2.43
C PRO A 98 9.16 17.73 1.98
N ILE A 99 8.01 17.18 1.61
CA ILE A 99 6.83 17.93 1.14
C ILE A 99 6.26 18.87 2.22
N ASN A 100 6.56 18.63 3.50
CA ASN A 100 6.16 19.47 4.62
C ASN A 100 7.20 20.54 5.02
N SER A 101 8.24 20.74 4.19
CA SER A 101 9.24 21.77 4.42
C SER A 101 8.63 23.18 4.48
N PRO A 102 9.09 24.09 5.35
CA PRO A 102 8.71 25.51 5.30
C PRO A 102 9.23 26.19 4.01
N ASP A 103 10.33 25.69 3.43
CA ASP A 103 10.91 26.23 2.19
C ASP A 103 10.10 25.76 0.95
N PRO A 104 9.46 26.71 0.21
CA PRO A 104 8.71 26.36 -0.98
C PRO A 104 9.56 25.70 -2.09
N ALA A 105 10.85 26.04 -2.19
CA ALA A 105 11.75 25.45 -3.19
C ALA A 105 12.00 23.96 -2.89
N VAL A 106 12.08 23.58 -1.61
CA VAL A 106 12.18 22.18 -1.19
C VAL A 106 10.90 21.43 -1.52
N ARG A 107 9.72 22.03 -1.25
CA ARG A 107 8.42 21.41 -1.58
C ARG A 107 8.26 21.22 -3.09
N ALA A 108 8.68 22.20 -3.89
CA ALA A 108 8.67 22.09 -5.36
C ALA A 108 9.49 20.90 -5.85
N LYS A 109 10.70 20.68 -5.31
CA LYS A 109 11.52 19.49 -5.64
C LYS A 109 10.84 18.19 -5.25
N SER A 110 10.12 18.18 -4.14
CA SER A 110 9.31 17.01 -3.75
C SER A 110 8.27 16.67 -4.81
N LEU A 111 7.56 17.70 -5.31
CA LEU A 111 6.55 17.53 -6.37
C LEU A 111 7.16 17.11 -7.71
N GLU A 112 8.34 17.64 -8.08
CA GLU A 112 9.07 17.19 -9.27
C GLU A 112 9.41 15.69 -9.18
N GLY A 113 9.95 15.24 -8.04
CA GLY A 113 10.22 13.82 -7.81
C GLY A 113 8.97 12.96 -7.86
N LEU A 114 7.84 13.46 -7.32
CA LEU A 114 6.56 12.78 -7.39
C LEU A 114 6.03 12.67 -8.82
N LYS A 115 6.12 13.74 -9.61
CA LYS A 115 5.75 13.76 -11.02
C LYS A 115 6.54 12.73 -11.82
N GLN A 116 7.86 12.69 -11.65
CA GLN A 116 8.73 11.70 -12.30
C GLN A 116 8.36 10.27 -11.88
N GLY A 117 8.11 10.06 -10.58
CA GLY A 117 7.69 8.75 -10.09
C GLY A 117 6.35 8.28 -10.66
N LEU A 118 5.37 9.18 -10.82
CA LEU A 118 4.09 8.86 -11.47
C LEU A 118 4.29 8.47 -12.95
N GLU A 119 5.15 9.18 -13.68
CA GLU A 119 5.50 8.82 -15.06
C GLU A 119 6.16 7.44 -15.12
N PHE A 120 7.11 7.16 -14.22
CA PHE A 120 7.77 5.86 -14.15
C PHE A 120 6.81 4.75 -13.77
N ALA A 121 5.91 4.98 -12.82
CA ALA A 121 4.87 4.01 -12.46
C ALA A 121 3.96 3.67 -13.65
N LYS A 122 3.62 4.65 -14.49
CA LYS A 122 2.90 4.44 -15.76
C LYS A 122 3.68 3.52 -16.70
N HIS A 123 4.98 3.75 -16.89
CA HIS A 123 5.84 2.91 -17.74
C HIS A 123 6.04 1.49 -17.19
N LEU A 124 6.00 1.33 -15.88
CA LEU A 124 6.01 0.02 -15.21
C LEU A 124 4.67 -0.73 -15.31
N ASN A 125 3.60 -0.11 -15.84
CA ASN A 125 2.23 -0.60 -15.73
C ASN A 125 1.80 -0.83 -14.27
N CYS A 126 2.20 0.09 -13.38
CA CYS A 126 1.96 0.05 -11.94
C CYS A 126 0.84 1.03 -11.59
N GLY A 127 -0.27 0.53 -11.02
CA GLY A 127 -1.46 1.36 -10.75
C GLY A 127 -1.44 2.13 -9.42
N ALA A 128 -0.34 2.11 -8.67
CA ALA A 128 -0.23 2.85 -7.41
C ALA A 128 1.22 3.17 -7.03
N THR A 129 1.43 4.30 -6.36
CA THR A 129 2.69 4.65 -5.69
C THR A 129 2.45 4.72 -4.18
N LEU A 130 3.38 4.19 -3.38
CA LEU A 130 3.35 4.32 -1.93
C LEU A 130 4.08 5.60 -1.51
N LEU A 131 3.39 6.46 -0.77
CA LEU A 131 3.92 7.70 -0.24
C LEU A 131 4.21 7.57 1.26
N TYR A 132 5.50 7.58 1.61
CA TYR A 132 5.96 7.97 2.93
C TYR A 132 5.88 9.50 3.00
N LEU A 133 4.71 10.01 3.38
CA LEU A 133 4.31 11.39 3.10
C LEU A 133 5.22 12.44 3.72
N CYS A 134 5.58 12.28 5.02
CA CYS A 134 6.38 13.25 5.74
C CYS A 134 6.90 12.68 7.07
N ARG A 135 7.81 13.40 7.72
CA ARG A 135 8.26 13.16 9.08
C ARG A 135 8.19 14.47 9.86
N LEU A 136 7.67 14.44 11.09
CA LEU A 136 7.62 15.62 11.95
C LEU A 136 8.95 15.93 12.62
N GLY A 137 9.80 14.94 12.80
CA GLY A 137 11.09 15.09 13.45
C GLY A 137 11.82 13.76 13.62
N GLU A 138 12.93 13.79 14.34
CA GLU A 138 13.76 12.62 14.59
C GLU A 138 14.03 12.45 16.08
N GLY A 139 13.79 11.25 16.61
CA GLY A 139 13.88 10.97 18.04
C GLY A 139 13.00 11.94 18.85
N PRO A 140 13.57 12.64 19.85
CA PRO A 140 12.83 13.62 20.63
C PRO A 140 12.76 15.02 19.99
N LYS A 141 13.45 15.23 18.85
CA LYS A 141 13.55 16.55 18.20
C LYS A 141 12.43 16.75 17.20
N LEU A 142 11.54 17.69 17.50
CA LEU A 142 10.56 18.19 16.55
C LEU A 142 11.25 19.09 15.52
N GLN A 143 10.99 18.86 14.23
CA GLN A 143 11.46 19.71 13.12
C GLN A 143 10.33 20.53 12.52
N PHE A 144 9.15 19.93 12.41
CA PHE A 144 7.98 20.56 11.79
C PHE A 144 6.77 20.38 12.71
N GLY A 145 6.03 21.46 12.94
CA GLY A 145 4.77 21.41 13.70
C GLY A 145 3.73 20.51 13.03
N TYR A 146 2.85 19.91 13.82
CA TYR A 146 1.82 19.00 13.31
C TYR A 146 0.83 19.75 12.41
N GLU A 147 0.26 20.85 12.88
CA GLU A 147 -0.68 21.69 12.16
C GLU A 147 -0.05 22.28 10.88
N ASP A 148 1.16 22.81 11.00
CA ASP A 148 1.94 23.30 9.86
C ASP A 148 2.16 22.22 8.80
N THR A 149 2.47 20.99 9.22
CA THR A 149 2.65 19.86 8.32
C THR A 149 1.33 19.52 7.65
N TRP A 150 0.22 19.46 8.42
CA TRP A 150 -1.10 19.20 7.87
C TRP A 150 -1.46 20.23 6.78
N ASN A 151 -1.30 21.50 7.09
CA ASN A 151 -1.64 22.58 6.17
C ASN A 151 -0.78 22.53 4.89
N ARG A 152 0.54 22.38 5.03
CA ARG A 152 1.47 22.32 3.88
C ARG A 152 1.21 21.10 3.00
N VAL A 153 1.01 19.93 3.58
CA VAL A 153 0.74 18.71 2.81
C VAL A 153 -0.61 18.78 2.14
N SER A 154 -1.63 19.34 2.82
CA SER A 154 -2.97 19.56 2.24
C SER A 154 -2.98 20.57 1.10
N GLU A 155 -2.04 21.51 1.09
CA GLU A 155 -1.85 22.46 -0.03
C GLU A 155 -1.04 21.82 -1.19
N GLU A 156 0.01 21.07 -0.90
CA GLU A 156 0.95 20.58 -1.92
C GLU A 156 0.48 19.31 -2.62
N LEU A 157 -0.03 18.32 -1.87
CA LEU A 157 -0.37 17.01 -2.44
C LEU A 157 -1.42 17.06 -3.56
N PRO A 158 -2.47 17.91 -3.49
CA PRO A 158 -3.46 18.03 -4.57
C PRO A 158 -2.87 18.47 -5.91
N LYS A 159 -1.73 19.17 -5.93
CA LYS A 159 -1.06 19.58 -7.16
C LYS A 159 -0.62 18.39 -8.01
N ALA A 160 -0.46 17.22 -7.41
CA ALA A 160 -0.12 15.98 -8.10
C ALA A 160 -1.33 15.20 -8.63
N ILE A 161 -2.57 15.56 -8.27
CA ILE A 161 -3.79 14.86 -8.72
C ILE A 161 -3.90 14.81 -10.25
N PRO A 162 -3.70 15.93 -11.00
CA PRO A 162 -3.79 15.87 -12.46
C PRO A 162 -2.77 14.91 -13.09
N TRP A 163 -1.56 14.84 -12.53
CA TRP A 163 -0.53 13.91 -13.01
C TRP A 163 -0.86 12.45 -12.69
N ALA A 164 -1.42 12.21 -11.50
CA ALA A 164 -1.89 10.89 -11.08
C ALA A 164 -3.02 10.37 -11.99
N GLU A 165 -3.97 11.25 -12.32
CA GLU A 165 -5.08 10.97 -13.22
C GLU A 165 -4.61 10.66 -14.64
N GLU A 166 -3.73 11.51 -15.21
CA GLU A 166 -3.14 11.30 -16.53
C GLU A 166 -2.36 9.98 -16.60
N ALA A 167 -1.55 9.69 -15.57
CA ALA A 167 -0.79 8.45 -15.46
C ALA A 167 -1.67 7.22 -15.17
N LYS A 168 -2.90 7.40 -14.66
CA LYS A 168 -3.76 6.35 -14.10
C LYS A 168 -3.10 5.63 -12.92
N VAL A 169 -2.36 6.36 -12.11
CA VAL A 169 -1.61 5.86 -10.95
C VAL A 169 -2.13 6.52 -9.68
N CYS A 170 -2.59 5.73 -8.72
CA CYS A 170 -3.08 6.23 -7.45
C CYS A 170 -1.91 6.60 -6.52
N LEU A 171 -1.97 7.76 -5.91
CA LEU A 171 -1.11 8.19 -4.82
C LEU A 171 -1.62 7.54 -3.53
N THR A 172 -0.86 6.63 -2.92
CA THR A 172 -1.33 5.93 -1.73
C THR A 172 -0.52 6.29 -0.50
N VAL A 173 -1.19 6.91 0.49
CA VAL A 173 -0.58 7.39 1.73
C VAL A 173 -0.52 6.25 2.74
N GLU A 174 0.67 6.00 3.30
CA GLU A 174 0.88 4.96 4.29
C GLU A 174 0.71 5.48 5.73
N ASN A 175 0.05 4.68 6.57
CA ASN A 175 0.10 4.82 8.03
C ASN A 175 1.43 4.27 8.54
N VAL A 176 2.34 5.16 8.87
CA VAL A 176 3.72 4.83 9.23
C VAL A 176 4.17 5.58 10.50
N TRP A 177 5.24 5.11 11.16
CA TRP A 177 5.73 5.71 12.41
C TRP A 177 6.49 7.04 12.19
N ASN A 178 5.81 8.03 11.66
CA ASN A 178 6.32 9.37 11.38
C ASN A 178 5.76 10.44 12.32
N LYS A 179 4.95 10.05 13.30
CA LYS A 179 4.22 10.92 14.25
C LYS A 179 3.19 11.84 13.59
N PHE A 180 2.70 11.46 12.40
CA PHE A 180 1.68 12.19 11.65
C PHE A 180 0.56 11.23 11.23
N ILE A 181 -0.69 11.66 11.29
CA ILE A 181 -1.89 10.83 11.03
C ILE A 181 -1.92 9.60 11.97
N LEU A 182 -2.29 9.84 13.22
CA LEU A 182 -2.14 8.87 14.31
C LEU A 182 -3.40 8.03 14.57
N SER A 183 -4.51 8.29 13.89
CA SER A 183 -5.76 7.56 14.07
C SER A 183 -6.46 7.27 12.76
N PRO A 184 -7.35 6.25 12.69
CA PRO A 184 -8.08 5.94 11.47
C PRO A 184 -9.07 7.06 11.08
N MET A 185 -9.60 7.80 12.06
CA MET A 185 -10.46 8.94 11.83
C MET A 185 -9.72 10.09 11.15
N GLU A 186 -8.50 10.33 11.60
CA GLU A 186 -7.61 11.35 11.06
C GLU A 186 -7.16 11.00 9.62
N MET A 187 -6.75 9.73 9.39
CA MET A 187 -6.42 9.24 8.05
C MET A 187 -7.62 9.37 7.10
N ARG A 188 -8.81 8.98 7.54
CA ARG A 188 -10.02 9.14 6.75
C ARG A 188 -10.28 10.59 6.39
N THR A 189 -10.24 11.51 7.37
CA THR A 189 -10.44 12.94 7.16
C THR A 189 -9.40 13.51 6.22
N PHE A 190 -8.13 13.12 6.39
CA PHE A 190 -7.04 13.53 5.53
C PHE A 190 -7.23 13.11 4.07
N LEU A 191 -7.68 11.89 3.82
CA LEU A 191 -7.91 11.40 2.46
C LEU A 191 -9.16 12.04 1.82
N ASP A 192 -10.24 12.17 2.59
CA ASP A 192 -11.54 12.67 2.09
C ASP A 192 -11.51 14.14 1.69
N GLN A 193 -10.66 14.96 2.32
CA GLN A 193 -10.55 16.39 2.00
C GLN A 193 -10.17 16.67 0.55
N PHE A 194 -9.50 15.74 -0.12
CA PHE A 194 -9.04 15.91 -1.51
C PHE A 194 -10.14 15.66 -2.55
N HIS A 195 -11.25 15.02 -2.17
CA HIS A 195 -12.37 14.70 -3.07
C HIS A 195 -11.93 14.04 -4.39
N SER A 196 -10.89 13.18 -4.33
CA SER A 196 -10.25 12.58 -5.50
C SER A 196 -10.05 11.07 -5.31
N PRO A 197 -10.36 10.25 -6.33
CA PRO A 197 -10.07 8.82 -6.30
C PRO A 197 -8.56 8.51 -6.47
N TRP A 198 -7.77 9.53 -6.78
CA TRP A 198 -6.34 9.39 -7.04
C TRP A 198 -5.45 9.56 -5.80
N ILE A 199 -6.04 9.88 -4.63
CA ILE A 199 -5.36 9.88 -3.33
C ILE A 199 -6.10 8.92 -2.41
N GLN A 200 -5.45 7.82 -2.02
CA GLN A 200 -6.04 6.75 -1.21
C GLN A 200 -5.05 6.25 -0.14
N SER A 201 -5.42 5.21 0.62
CA SER A 201 -4.58 4.61 1.63
C SER A 201 -3.74 3.46 1.08
N HIS A 202 -2.47 3.42 1.47
CA HIS A 202 -1.64 2.22 1.56
C HIS A 202 -1.66 1.77 3.01
N PHE A 203 -2.50 0.80 3.33
CA PHE A 203 -2.72 0.42 4.71
C PHE A 203 -1.69 -0.63 5.17
N ASP A 204 -0.92 -0.29 6.21
CA ASP A 204 -0.01 -1.24 6.85
C ASP A 204 -0.60 -1.77 8.15
N VAL A 205 -0.75 -3.10 8.21
CA VAL A 205 -1.36 -3.82 9.34
C VAL A 205 -0.48 -3.73 10.59
N GLY A 206 0.81 -4.00 10.47
CA GLY A 206 1.71 -4.08 11.61
C GLY A 206 2.06 -2.72 12.21
N ASN A 207 2.09 -1.66 11.38
CA ASN A 207 2.37 -0.31 11.86
C ASN A 207 1.31 0.21 12.86
N VAL A 208 0.08 -0.33 12.80
CA VAL A 208 -1.00 0.06 13.72
C VAL A 208 -0.85 -0.59 15.10
N MET A 209 -0.25 -1.77 15.18
CA MET A 209 -0.27 -2.62 16.38
C MET A 209 0.22 -1.95 17.66
N GLN A 210 1.13 -0.98 17.55
CA GLN A 210 1.67 -0.27 18.71
C GLN A 210 0.63 0.63 19.41
N TYR A 211 -0.40 1.11 18.69
CA TYR A 211 -1.32 2.13 19.19
C TYR A 211 -2.78 1.95 18.77
N GLY A 212 -3.11 0.83 18.12
CA GLY A 212 -4.47 0.58 17.65
C GLY A 212 -4.72 -0.86 17.27
N TYR A 213 -5.88 -1.11 16.72
CA TYR A 213 -6.34 -2.41 16.24
C TYR A 213 -6.48 -2.38 14.72
N PRO A 214 -5.71 -3.15 13.95
CA PRO A 214 -5.73 -3.10 12.47
C PRO A 214 -7.12 -3.32 11.89
N GLN A 215 -7.92 -4.25 12.43
CA GLN A 215 -9.26 -4.53 11.96
C GLN A 215 -10.21 -3.33 12.12
N ASP A 216 -10.05 -2.49 13.15
CA ASP A 216 -10.83 -1.27 13.34
C ASP A 216 -10.44 -0.19 12.31
N TRP A 217 -9.14 -0.04 12.06
CA TRP A 217 -8.65 0.85 10.99
C TRP A 217 -9.18 0.44 9.62
N ILE A 218 -9.17 -0.86 9.29
CA ILE A 218 -9.68 -1.39 8.02
C ILE A 218 -11.15 -1.02 7.85
N LEU A 219 -11.97 -1.24 8.88
CA LEU A 219 -13.39 -0.93 8.84
C LEU A 219 -13.66 0.58 8.70
N THR A 220 -12.86 1.42 9.37
CA THR A 220 -13.00 2.88 9.32
C THR A 220 -12.57 3.45 7.97
N LEU A 221 -11.49 2.93 7.39
CA LEU A 221 -10.98 3.38 6.08
C LEU A 221 -11.84 2.86 4.93
N GLY A 222 -12.34 1.63 5.03
CA GLY A 222 -13.24 1.04 4.04
C GLY A 222 -12.68 1.09 2.61
N PRO A 223 -13.45 1.63 1.63
CA PRO A 223 -13.06 1.64 0.22
C PRO A 223 -11.85 2.54 -0.11
N ARG A 224 -11.33 3.30 0.86
CA ARG A 224 -10.14 4.14 0.70
C ARG A 224 -8.85 3.32 0.67
N ILE A 225 -8.89 2.06 1.08
CA ILE A 225 -7.71 1.17 1.04
C ILE A 225 -7.48 0.69 -0.39
N LYS A 226 -6.36 1.11 -0.98
CA LYS A 226 -5.94 0.75 -2.35
C LYS A 226 -4.89 -0.34 -2.39
N ARG A 227 -3.99 -0.35 -1.40
CA ARG A 227 -2.89 -1.30 -1.23
C ARG A 227 -2.74 -1.67 0.23
N VAL A 228 -2.13 -2.81 0.49
CA VAL A 228 -1.96 -3.32 1.84
C VAL A 228 -0.53 -3.83 2.02
N HIS A 229 0.13 -3.36 3.09
CA HIS A 229 1.31 -4.01 3.64
C HIS A 229 0.92 -4.94 4.80
N LEU A 230 1.55 -6.09 4.83
CA LEU A 230 1.41 -7.07 5.89
C LEU A 230 2.72 -7.13 6.68
N LYS A 231 2.65 -6.78 7.95
CA LYS A 231 3.70 -6.98 8.94
C LYS A 231 3.08 -7.63 10.16
N ASP A 232 3.81 -8.50 10.82
CA ASP A 232 3.40 -8.94 12.15
C ASP A 232 4.18 -8.17 13.22
N TYR A 233 3.63 -8.11 14.41
CA TYR A 233 4.16 -7.29 15.47
C TYR A 233 3.93 -7.94 16.82
N LYS A 234 5.01 -8.10 17.59
CA LYS A 234 4.96 -8.61 18.96
C LYS A 234 4.84 -7.45 19.93
N LEU A 235 3.73 -7.40 20.66
CA LEU A 235 3.49 -6.38 21.67
C LEU A 235 4.45 -6.58 22.86
N ALA A 236 4.95 -5.48 23.40
CA ALA A 236 5.66 -5.49 24.67
C ALA A 236 4.68 -5.31 25.84
N LYS A 237 5.12 -5.64 27.06
CA LYS A 237 4.33 -5.42 28.26
C LYS A 237 4.35 -3.94 28.67
N GLY A 238 3.21 -3.46 29.13
CA GLY A 238 3.10 -2.09 29.64
C GLY A 238 3.21 -1.04 28.52
N TYR A 239 4.05 -0.01 28.73
CA TYR A 239 4.25 1.10 27.79
C TYR A 239 5.53 0.94 26.94
N GLU A 240 6.19 -0.19 26.99
CA GLU A 240 7.37 -0.46 26.17
C GLU A 240 6.98 -0.59 24.70
N GLN A 241 7.90 -0.24 23.81
CA GLN A 241 7.73 -0.46 22.39
C GLN A 241 7.94 -1.94 22.08
N GLY A 242 6.99 -2.54 21.36
CA GLY A 242 7.12 -3.89 20.83
C GLY A 242 8.09 -3.97 19.64
N LYS A 243 8.07 -5.05 18.92
CA LYS A 243 8.95 -5.28 17.75
C LYS A 243 8.22 -5.99 16.62
N PHE A 244 8.64 -5.71 15.39
CA PHE A 244 8.19 -6.49 14.24
C PHE A 244 8.66 -7.94 14.36
N ALA A 245 7.82 -8.84 13.89
CA ALA A 245 8.03 -10.28 13.89
C ALA A 245 7.76 -10.85 12.50
N ASP A 246 8.20 -12.07 12.26
CA ASP A 246 7.79 -12.80 11.06
C ASP A 246 6.28 -13.06 11.07
N LEU A 247 5.67 -13.19 9.89
CA LEU A 247 4.23 -13.41 9.78
C LEU A 247 3.81 -14.64 10.57
N LEU A 248 2.73 -14.52 11.34
CA LEU A 248 2.18 -15.53 12.26
C LEU A 248 3.01 -15.76 13.53
N GLU A 249 4.06 -14.99 13.78
CA GLU A 249 4.87 -15.06 15.01
C GLU A 249 4.62 -13.88 15.96
N GLY A 250 3.84 -12.90 15.54
CA GLY A 250 3.44 -11.73 16.30
C GLY A 250 2.12 -11.93 17.06
N ASP A 251 1.49 -10.80 17.36
CA ASP A 251 0.22 -10.71 18.08
C ASP A 251 -0.90 -10.12 17.20
N VAL A 252 -0.72 -10.03 15.88
CA VAL A 252 -1.79 -9.61 14.97
C VAL A 252 -2.87 -10.68 14.93
N ASP A 253 -4.12 -10.28 15.22
CA ASP A 253 -5.28 -11.16 15.02
C ASP A 253 -5.61 -11.25 13.52
N TRP A 254 -4.86 -12.09 12.80
CA TRP A 254 -5.01 -12.28 11.37
C TRP A 254 -6.41 -12.70 10.95
N LYS A 255 -7.11 -13.47 11.77
CA LYS A 255 -8.50 -13.86 11.50
C LYS A 255 -9.43 -12.65 11.49
N ALA A 256 -9.32 -11.79 12.52
CA ALA A 256 -10.11 -10.55 12.57
C ALA A 256 -9.72 -9.55 11.46
N VAL A 257 -8.42 -9.44 11.14
CA VAL A 257 -7.90 -8.60 10.07
C VAL A 257 -8.45 -9.05 8.71
N MET A 258 -8.38 -10.34 8.39
CA MET A 258 -8.88 -10.86 7.11
C MET A 258 -10.40 -10.77 7.01
N ALA A 259 -11.14 -11.03 8.10
CA ALA A 259 -12.58 -10.81 8.15
C ALA A 259 -12.97 -9.35 7.89
N ALA A 260 -12.18 -8.38 8.39
CA ALA A 260 -12.40 -6.97 8.13
C ALA A 260 -12.18 -6.61 6.65
N PHE A 261 -11.11 -7.13 5.99
CA PHE A 261 -10.90 -6.95 4.55
C PHE A 261 -12.03 -7.56 3.70
N VAL A 262 -12.52 -8.73 4.08
CA VAL A 262 -13.69 -9.36 3.43
C VAL A 262 -14.91 -8.46 3.58
N LYS A 263 -15.17 -7.95 4.80
CA LYS A 263 -16.34 -7.12 5.11
C LYS A 263 -16.38 -5.82 4.33
N ILE A 264 -15.23 -5.17 4.09
CA ILE A 264 -15.15 -3.96 3.27
C ILE A 264 -15.12 -4.26 1.76
N GLY A 265 -15.12 -5.53 1.35
CA GLY A 265 -15.04 -5.94 -0.05
C GLY A 265 -13.70 -5.63 -0.71
N TYR A 266 -12.60 -5.60 0.05
CA TYR A 266 -11.27 -5.29 -0.50
C TYR A 266 -10.88 -6.28 -1.60
N ARG A 267 -10.38 -5.74 -2.70
CA ARG A 267 -9.83 -6.51 -3.84
C ARG A 267 -8.55 -5.81 -4.29
N GLY A 268 -7.43 -6.49 -4.21
CA GLY A 268 -6.17 -5.89 -4.61
C GLY A 268 -4.95 -6.59 -4.07
N PHE A 269 -3.82 -5.91 -4.22
CA PHE A 269 -2.53 -6.44 -3.80
C PHE A 269 -2.35 -6.31 -2.29
N MET A 270 -1.83 -7.39 -1.69
CA MET A 270 -1.33 -7.43 -0.33
C MET A 270 0.13 -7.85 -0.38
N SER A 271 1.01 -7.10 0.26
CA SER A 271 2.46 -7.31 0.18
C SER A 271 3.06 -7.42 1.58
N PRO A 272 3.57 -8.58 2.01
CA PRO A 272 4.45 -8.63 3.16
C PRO A 272 5.63 -7.65 3.00
N GLU A 273 5.82 -6.80 4.00
CA GLU A 273 6.97 -5.89 4.07
C GLU A 273 7.94 -6.40 5.13
N ILE A 274 8.83 -7.30 4.70
CA ILE A 274 9.80 -7.99 5.53
C ILE A 274 11.18 -7.79 4.93
N GLY A 275 12.13 -7.35 5.75
CA GLY A 275 13.50 -7.09 5.32
C GLY A 275 14.26 -8.36 4.93
N HIS A 276 15.32 -8.16 4.14
CA HIS A 276 16.26 -9.22 3.79
C HIS A 276 16.97 -9.77 5.03
N ASP A 277 17.10 -11.08 5.08
CA ASP A 277 17.93 -11.79 6.05
C ASP A 277 19.03 -12.57 5.32
N ALA A 278 20.27 -12.15 5.49
CA ALA A 278 21.42 -12.79 4.84
C ALA A 278 21.67 -14.23 5.36
N ASN A 279 21.14 -14.57 6.53
CA ASN A 279 21.28 -15.90 7.13
C ASN A 279 20.14 -16.86 6.75
N ASP A 280 19.10 -16.36 6.06
CA ASP A 280 17.94 -17.16 5.65
C ASP A 280 17.65 -16.97 4.14
N PRO A 281 18.34 -17.70 3.26
CA PRO A 281 18.10 -17.63 1.82
C PRO A 281 16.69 -18.10 1.41
N ASP A 282 16.02 -18.89 2.23
CA ASP A 282 14.66 -19.38 2.00
C ASP A 282 13.58 -18.45 2.53
N LYS A 283 13.96 -17.29 3.09
CA LYS A 283 13.01 -16.31 3.65
C LYS A 283 11.85 -15.96 2.72
N PRO A 284 12.05 -15.70 1.40
CA PRO A 284 10.94 -15.40 0.50
C PRO A 284 9.91 -16.54 0.42
N ARG A 285 10.35 -17.79 0.44
CA ARG A 285 9.43 -18.95 0.43
C ARG A 285 8.69 -19.08 1.74
N LYS A 286 9.37 -18.96 2.88
CA LYS A 286 8.75 -19.02 4.22
C LYS A 286 7.69 -17.93 4.38
N VAL A 287 7.99 -16.71 3.94
CA VAL A 287 7.02 -15.59 3.93
C VAL A 287 5.83 -15.90 3.04
N SER A 288 6.06 -16.49 1.86
CA SER A 288 5.01 -16.91 0.95
C SER A 288 4.09 -17.95 1.61
N ASP A 289 4.65 -18.98 2.26
CA ASP A 289 3.87 -20.04 2.91
C ASP A 289 3.08 -19.53 4.13
N ALA A 290 3.65 -18.60 4.90
CA ALA A 290 2.95 -17.93 6.00
C ALA A 290 1.79 -17.06 5.47
N PHE A 291 2.01 -16.35 4.37
CA PHE A 291 0.98 -15.54 3.74
C PHE A 291 -0.19 -16.39 3.19
N ASP A 292 0.09 -17.59 2.63
CA ASP A 292 -0.98 -18.49 2.18
C ASP A 292 -1.88 -18.93 3.34
N LYS A 293 -1.30 -19.16 4.53
CA LYS A 293 -2.07 -19.45 5.75
C LYS A 293 -2.94 -18.26 6.17
N ILE A 294 -2.43 -17.03 6.05
CA ILE A 294 -3.21 -15.80 6.34
C ILE A 294 -4.36 -15.67 5.35
N LEU A 295 -4.12 -15.85 4.06
CA LEU A 295 -5.16 -15.81 3.03
C LEU A 295 -6.27 -16.85 3.25
N ALA A 296 -5.93 -18.01 3.78
CA ALA A 296 -6.89 -19.06 4.11
C ALA A 296 -7.81 -18.73 5.31
N MET A 297 -7.55 -17.63 6.03
CA MET A 297 -8.41 -17.14 7.13
C MET A 297 -9.52 -16.18 6.64
N ALA A 298 -9.53 -15.84 5.34
CA ALA A 298 -10.48 -14.90 4.74
C ALA A 298 -11.90 -15.49 4.54
#